data_cd0e63f8d5b459ecafd66ed34a299afb
#
_entry.id   cd0e63f8d5b459ecafd66ed34a299afb
#
_cell.length_a   1.000
_cell.length_b   1.000
_cell.length_c   1.000
_cell.angle_alpha   90.00
_cell.angle_beta   90.00
_cell.angle_gamma   90.00
#
_symmetry.space_group_name_H-M   'P 1'
#
loop_
_entity.id
_entity.type
_entity.pdbx_description
1 polymer ?
#
loop_
_entity_poly.entity_id
_entity_poly.type
_entity_poly.pdbx_seq_one_letter_code
_entity_poly.pdbx_strand_id
1 'polypeptide(L)'
;MKRSLLNSLFLCLPIFMIAQAKQGTVEYRKKKQDCFYINYNFPPEAVENALMGKLAKMGYKGREEKGMFNKDKGFNIYKEATLNDISPGKYDYVVSIERKSKKESDESVLYLLILNNDVNAFPRLGSDEKEKAKDFLENLTPEVEEAHIDILIAAQAEVLTNAEKKMKQLQTDSVELQNKITKLQEDMLANSKSQESQLTEIANQRKILEAIKSRKKI
;
A
#
# COMPACT_ATOMS: atom_id res chain seq x y z
N MET A 1 11.77 42.28 -25.74
CA MET A 1 10.65 42.15 -24.78
C MET A 1 10.85 40.87 -23.98
N LYS A 2 11.39 40.99 -22.74
CA LYS A 2 11.61 39.88 -21.83
C LYS A 2 10.34 39.71 -20.98
N ARG A 3 9.57 38.60 -21.19
CA ARG A 3 8.45 38.23 -20.31
C ARG A 3 9.02 37.48 -19.12
N SER A 4 9.03 38.14 -17.97
CA SER A 4 9.29 37.57 -16.65
C SER A 4 8.11 36.70 -16.27
N LEU A 5 8.29 35.37 -16.26
CA LEU A 5 7.37 34.40 -15.66
C LEU A 5 7.63 34.39 -14.16
N LEU A 6 6.85 35.18 -13.44
CA LEU A 6 6.80 35.16 -11.97
C LEU A 6 6.06 33.88 -11.56
N ASN A 7 6.82 32.83 -11.29
CA ASN A 7 6.29 31.60 -10.67
C ASN A 7 5.85 31.95 -9.25
N SER A 8 4.56 32.20 -9.08
CA SER A 8 3.91 32.30 -7.77
C SER A 8 3.86 30.89 -7.17
N LEU A 9 4.86 30.56 -6.36
CA LEU A 9 4.88 29.39 -5.50
C LEU A 9 3.80 29.61 -4.43
N PHE A 10 2.59 29.15 -4.71
CA PHE A 10 1.49 29.13 -3.75
C PHE A 10 1.85 28.09 -2.68
N LEU A 11 2.45 28.57 -1.59
CA LEU A 11 2.74 27.79 -0.39
C LEU A 11 1.39 27.47 0.25
N CYS A 12 0.75 26.36 -0.17
CA CYS A 12 -0.37 25.77 0.55
C CYS A 12 0.13 25.33 1.92
N LEU A 13 0.02 26.20 2.92
CA LEU A 13 0.11 25.79 4.31
C LEU A 13 -1.03 24.81 4.56
N PRO A 14 -0.76 23.55 4.93
CA PRO A 14 -1.80 22.64 5.36
C PRO A 14 -2.45 23.26 6.59
N ILE A 15 -3.73 23.63 6.47
CA ILE A 15 -4.56 23.94 7.63
C ILE A 15 -4.71 22.62 8.35
N PHE A 16 -3.91 22.39 9.39
CA PHE A 16 -4.13 21.27 10.32
C PHE A 16 -5.48 21.49 10.99
N MET A 17 -6.53 20.94 10.40
CA MET A 17 -7.79 20.78 11.12
C MET A 17 -7.52 19.77 12.23
N ILE A 18 -7.29 20.29 13.45
CA ILE A 18 -7.19 19.45 14.64
C ILE A 18 -8.48 18.65 14.72
N ALA A 19 -8.37 17.34 14.57
CA ALA A 19 -9.49 16.45 14.70
C ALA A 19 -10.02 16.55 16.15
N GLN A 20 -11.25 16.98 16.30
CA GLN A 20 -11.87 17.08 17.64
C GLN A 20 -12.71 15.83 17.89
N ALA A 21 -12.47 15.22 19.05
CA ALA A 21 -13.29 14.12 19.53
C ALA A 21 -14.63 14.63 20.05
N LYS A 22 -15.70 13.88 19.73
CA LYS A 22 -17.08 14.24 20.03
C LYS A 22 -17.78 13.07 20.70
N GLN A 23 -18.90 13.40 21.34
CA GLN A 23 -19.86 12.41 21.83
C GLN A 23 -20.85 12.11 20.71
N GLY A 24 -21.24 10.84 20.59
CA GLY A 24 -22.18 10.38 19.58
C GLY A 24 -22.72 9.01 19.91
N THR A 25 -23.25 8.34 18.89
CA THR A 25 -23.78 6.98 19.04
C THR A 25 -23.26 6.10 17.92
N VAL A 26 -23.03 4.82 18.23
CA VAL A 26 -22.70 3.79 17.24
C VAL A 26 -23.61 2.58 17.46
N GLU A 27 -23.92 1.83 16.40
CA GLU A 27 -24.67 0.57 16.54
C GLU A 27 -23.70 -0.54 16.94
N TYR A 28 -23.88 -1.05 18.16
CA TYR A 28 -23.12 -2.17 18.70
C TYR A 28 -24.08 -3.18 19.32
N ARG A 29 -23.91 -4.46 18.99
CA ARG A 29 -24.82 -5.56 19.41
C ARG A 29 -26.30 -5.24 19.12
N LYS A 30 -26.58 -4.70 17.92
CA LYS A 30 -27.94 -4.32 17.45
C LYS A 30 -28.62 -3.23 18.30
N LYS A 31 -27.87 -2.48 19.07
CA LYS A 31 -28.38 -1.36 19.86
C LYS A 31 -27.56 -0.11 19.61
N LYS A 32 -28.21 1.05 19.56
CA LYS A 32 -27.49 2.33 19.58
C LYS A 32 -26.85 2.49 20.97
N GLN A 33 -25.56 2.71 20.98
CA GLN A 33 -24.75 2.86 22.19
C GLN A 33 -24.08 4.23 22.16
N ASP A 34 -24.12 4.96 23.27
CA ASP A 34 -23.37 6.20 23.41
C ASP A 34 -21.88 5.90 23.39
N CYS A 35 -21.13 6.72 22.66
CA CYS A 35 -19.71 6.54 22.46
C CYS A 35 -18.99 7.89 22.29
N PHE A 36 -17.66 7.85 22.32
CA PHE A 36 -16.82 8.92 21.80
C PHE A 36 -16.41 8.57 20.37
N TYR A 37 -16.25 9.59 19.53
CA TYR A 37 -15.75 9.40 18.17
C TYR A 37 -14.90 10.56 17.72
N ILE A 38 -13.98 10.28 16.80
CA ILE A 38 -13.13 11.27 16.17
C ILE A 38 -12.99 10.94 14.68
N ASN A 39 -12.93 11.99 13.84
CA ASN A 39 -12.66 11.85 12.42
C ASN A 39 -11.18 12.14 12.20
N TYR A 40 -10.47 11.23 11.51
CA TYR A 40 -9.11 11.41 11.07
C TYR A 40 -9.07 11.60 9.55
N ASN A 41 -8.17 12.46 9.08
CA ASN A 41 -7.85 12.62 7.65
C ASN A 41 -6.76 11.62 7.24
N PHE A 42 -6.91 10.38 7.69
CA PHE A 42 -6.01 9.27 7.46
C PHE A 42 -6.80 7.99 7.16
N PRO A 43 -6.25 7.05 6.38
CA PRO A 43 -6.94 5.80 6.09
C PRO A 43 -7.14 4.97 7.37
N PRO A 44 -8.20 4.14 7.42
CA PRO A 44 -8.49 3.29 8.58
C PRO A 44 -7.31 2.47 9.07
N GLU A 45 -6.49 1.95 8.16
CA GLU A 45 -5.31 1.14 8.48
C GLU A 45 -4.29 1.91 9.34
N ALA A 46 -4.06 3.19 9.05
CA ALA A 46 -3.14 4.02 9.83
C ALA A 46 -3.68 4.22 11.27
N VAL A 47 -4.98 4.50 11.39
CA VAL A 47 -5.63 4.68 12.71
C VAL A 47 -5.62 3.38 13.50
N GLU A 48 -5.89 2.25 12.83
CA GLU A 48 -5.86 0.92 13.46
C GLU A 48 -4.46 0.58 13.96
N ASN A 49 -3.43 0.73 13.13
CA ASN A 49 -2.04 0.47 13.49
C ASN A 49 -1.58 1.33 14.67
N ALA A 50 -1.91 2.61 14.67
CA ALA A 50 -1.59 3.53 15.76
C ALA A 50 -2.25 3.11 17.08
N LEU A 51 -3.57 2.90 17.05
CA LEU A 51 -4.32 2.52 18.25
C LEU A 51 -3.88 1.17 18.81
N MET A 52 -3.76 0.16 17.94
CA MET A 52 -3.30 -1.18 18.35
C MET A 52 -1.87 -1.12 18.89
N GLY A 53 -0.98 -0.36 18.27
CA GLY A 53 0.39 -0.14 18.73
C GLY A 53 0.44 0.52 20.11
N LYS A 54 -0.36 1.58 20.34
CA LYS A 54 -0.47 2.26 21.64
C LYS A 54 -0.98 1.32 22.73
N LEU A 55 -2.06 0.59 22.46
CA LEU A 55 -2.65 -0.33 23.43
C LEU A 55 -1.74 -1.55 23.69
N ALA A 56 -1.03 -2.04 22.67
CA ALA A 56 -0.05 -3.11 22.82
C ALA A 56 1.15 -2.68 23.71
N LYS A 57 1.65 -1.45 23.57
CA LYS A 57 2.69 -0.88 24.45
C LYS A 57 2.23 -0.81 25.91
N MET A 58 0.92 -0.65 26.13
CA MET A 58 0.31 -0.70 27.47
C MET A 58 0.04 -2.14 27.96
N GLY A 59 0.36 -3.16 27.16
CA GLY A 59 0.18 -4.58 27.48
C GLY A 59 -1.19 -5.17 27.11
N TYR A 60 -2.03 -4.42 26.40
CA TYR A 60 -3.36 -4.89 26.02
C TYR A 60 -3.37 -5.45 24.59
N LYS A 61 -4.06 -6.58 24.41
CA LYS A 61 -4.31 -7.18 23.10
C LYS A 61 -5.81 -7.14 22.83
N GLY A 62 -6.18 -6.48 21.74
CA GLY A 62 -7.55 -6.46 21.25
C GLY A 62 -7.97 -7.86 20.77
N ARG A 63 -9.23 -8.17 20.97
CA ARG A 63 -9.87 -9.34 20.37
C ARG A 63 -11.00 -8.86 19.47
N GLU A 64 -10.94 -9.23 18.19
CA GLU A 64 -12.04 -8.97 17.28
C GLU A 64 -13.32 -9.64 17.80
N GLU A 65 -14.41 -8.90 17.89
CA GLU A 65 -15.70 -9.44 18.27
C GLU A 65 -16.30 -10.23 17.10
N LYS A 66 -16.33 -11.54 17.25
CA LYS A 66 -16.95 -12.44 16.28
C LYS A 66 -18.45 -12.54 16.62
N GLY A 67 -19.23 -11.59 16.13
CA GLY A 67 -20.69 -11.67 16.23
C GLY A 67 -21.20 -12.90 15.47
N MET A 68 -22.16 -13.64 16.05
CA MET A 68 -22.75 -14.86 15.50
C MET A 68 -23.44 -14.64 14.13
N PHE A 69 -23.64 -13.36 13.72
CA PHE A 69 -24.23 -12.95 12.45
C PHE A 69 -23.44 -11.83 11.73
N ASN A 70 -22.14 -11.69 11.97
CA ASN A 70 -21.26 -10.68 11.32
C ASN A 70 -21.70 -9.21 11.45
N LYS A 71 -22.64 -8.86 12.33
CA LYS A 71 -23.10 -7.47 12.48
C LYS A 71 -22.16 -6.58 13.30
N ASP A 72 -21.35 -7.20 14.16
CA ASP A 72 -20.34 -6.50 14.96
C ASP A 72 -18.92 -6.73 14.43
N LYS A 73 -18.82 -7.10 13.14
CA LYS A 73 -17.54 -7.23 12.44
C LYS A 73 -16.87 -5.86 12.36
N GLY A 74 -15.60 -5.82 12.77
CA GLY A 74 -14.82 -4.57 12.79
C GLY A 74 -14.77 -3.91 14.17
N PHE A 75 -15.39 -4.51 15.20
CA PHE A 75 -15.19 -4.10 16.58
C PHE A 75 -14.09 -4.93 17.24
N ASN A 76 -13.14 -4.24 17.87
CA ASN A 76 -12.11 -4.83 18.71
C ASN A 76 -12.39 -4.53 20.18
N ILE A 77 -12.34 -5.56 21.03
CA ILE A 77 -12.56 -5.43 22.47
C ILE A 77 -11.26 -5.61 23.24
N TYR A 78 -11.00 -4.70 24.16
CA TYR A 78 -9.95 -4.75 25.16
C TYR A 78 -10.61 -4.92 26.53
N LYS A 79 -10.71 -6.17 27.00
CA LYS A 79 -11.43 -6.49 28.24
C LYS A 79 -10.64 -6.15 29.50
N GLU A 80 -11.38 -5.68 30.52
CA GLU A 80 -10.84 -5.39 31.85
C GLU A 80 -9.57 -4.53 31.84
N ALA A 81 -9.47 -3.63 30.85
CA ALA A 81 -8.31 -2.77 30.70
C ALA A 81 -8.42 -1.54 31.61
N THR A 82 -7.27 -1.11 32.13
CA THR A 82 -7.13 0.16 32.85
C THR A 82 -6.37 1.12 31.96
N LEU A 83 -7.09 2.03 31.31
CA LEU A 83 -6.48 3.11 30.53
C LEU A 83 -6.40 4.35 31.44
N ASN A 84 -5.27 4.52 32.12
CA ASN A 84 -5.07 5.61 33.09
C ASN A 84 -5.27 7.00 32.46
N ASP A 85 -5.04 7.11 31.15
CA ASP A 85 -5.29 8.33 30.37
C ASP A 85 -6.78 8.65 30.27
N ILE A 86 -7.68 7.70 30.56
CA ILE A 86 -9.13 7.88 30.56
C ILE A 86 -9.68 7.75 31.98
N SER A 87 -9.43 6.60 32.62
CA SER A 87 -9.92 6.29 33.96
C SER A 87 -9.00 5.30 34.68
N PRO A 88 -8.80 5.42 36.01
CA PRO A 88 -8.09 4.42 36.81
C PRO A 88 -8.93 3.14 37.00
N GLY A 89 -10.20 3.17 36.65
CA GLY A 89 -11.11 2.01 36.72
C GLY A 89 -10.83 0.97 35.64
N LYS A 90 -11.29 -0.26 35.90
CA LYS A 90 -11.29 -1.32 34.89
C LYS A 90 -12.55 -1.26 34.06
N TYR A 91 -12.39 -1.18 32.75
CA TYR A 91 -13.47 -1.18 31.78
C TYR A 91 -13.15 -2.09 30.60
N ASP A 92 -14.21 -2.47 29.86
CA ASP A 92 -14.06 -3.05 28.54
C ASP A 92 -14.10 -1.90 27.53
N TYR A 93 -13.00 -1.67 26.82
CA TYR A 93 -12.93 -0.68 25.75
C TYR A 93 -13.22 -1.37 24.42
N VAL A 94 -14.27 -0.91 23.75
CA VAL A 94 -14.69 -1.43 22.46
C VAL A 94 -14.45 -0.37 21.40
N VAL A 95 -13.68 -0.71 20.39
CA VAL A 95 -13.30 0.23 19.32
C VAL A 95 -13.73 -0.28 17.96
N SER A 96 -14.18 0.62 17.09
CA SER A 96 -14.42 0.38 15.68
C SER A 96 -13.79 1.50 14.87
N ILE A 97 -13.17 1.12 13.75
CA ILE A 97 -12.57 2.07 12.83
C ILE A 97 -13.15 1.81 11.45
N GLU A 98 -13.79 2.83 10.90
CA GLU A 98 -14.50 2.73 9.64
C GLU A 98 -14.06 3.84 8.69
N ARG A 99 -14.21 3.61 7.39
CA ARG A 99 -14.09 4.69 6.42
C ARG A 99 -15.21 5.68 6.63
N LYS A 100 -14.90 6.96 6.61
CA LYS A 100 -15.92 8.03 6.77
C LYS A 100 -16.97 7.98 5.66
N SER A 101 -16.53 7.68 4.43
CA SER A 101 -17.44 7.45 3.30
C SER A 101 -16.84 6.50 2.28
N LYS A 102 -17.69 5.97 1.37
CA LYS A 102 -17.20 5.12 0.26
C LYS A 102 -16.32 5.88 -0.76
N LYS A 103 -16.40 7.21 -0.79
CA LYS A 103 -15.68 8.07 -1.74
C LYS A 103 -14.34 8.57 -1.18
N GLU A 104 -14.21 8.60 0.14
CA GLU A 104 -13.06 9.16 0.86
C GLU A 104 -12.30 8.01 1.52
N SER A 105 -11.38 7.40 0.74
CA SER A 105 -10.55 6.28 1.20
C SER A 105 -9.57 6.68 2.30
N ASP A 106 -9.21 7.96 2.30
CA ASP A 106 -8.15 8.53 3.14
C ASP A 106 -8.70 9.24 4.39
N GLU A 107 -10.00 9.07 4.65
CA GLU A 107 -10.65 9.56 5.86
C GLU A 107 -11.29 8.42 6.62
N SER A 108 -11.16 8.46 7.94
CA SER A 108 -11.72 7.44 8.84
C SER A 108 -12.39 8.03 10.06
N VAL A 109 -13.23 7.23 10.68
CA VAL A 109 -13.88 7.53 11.96
C VAL A 109 -13.51 6.43 12.94
N LEU A 110 -12.96 6.82 14.08
CA LEU A 110 -12.71 5.93 15.21
C LEU A 110 -13.83 6.13 16.24
N TYR A 111 -14.53 5.07 16.58
CA TYR A 111 -15.52 5.00 17.66
C TYR A 111 -14.90 4.30 18.87
N LEU A 112 -15.11 4.87 20.05
CA LEU A 112 -14.69 4.32 21.34
C LEU A 112 -15.90 4.20 22.25
N LEU A 113 -16.29 2.95 22.57
CA LEU A 113 -17.27 2.64 23.59
C LEU A 113 -16.56 2.18 24.86
N ILE A 114 -17.09 2.56 25.99
CA ILE A 114 -16.61 2.14 27.31
C ILE A 114 -17.72 1.35 27.99
N LEU A 115 -17.46 0.07 28.27
CA LEU A 115 -18.42 -0.82 28.90
C LEU A 115 -17.94 -1.24 30.29
N ASN A 116 -18.87 -1.48 31.18
CA ASN A 116 -18.64 -2.10 32.48
C ASN A 116 -19.58 -3.29 32.62
N ASN A 117 -19.04 -4.51 32.67
CA ASN A 117 -19.83 -5.74 32.72
C ASN A 117 -20.87 -5.81 31.58
N ASP A 118 -20.43 -5.59 30.33
CA ASP A 118 -21.27 -5.57 29.12
C ASP A 118 -22.34 -4.45 29.09
N VAL A 119 -22.39 -3.55 30.07
CA VAL A 119 -23.30 -2.39 30.12
C VAL A 119 -22.52 -1.12 29.74
N ASN A 120 -23.11 -0.28 28.89
CA ASN A 120 -22.53 1.00 28.53
C ASN A 120 -22.29 1.87 29.76
N ALA A 121 -21.04 2.23 29.99
CA ALA A 121 -20.62 3.02 31.15
C ALA A 121 -20.83 4.53 30.93
N PHE A 122 -21.06 4.98 29.69
CA PHE A 122 -21.14 6.41 29.32
C PHE A 122 -22.04 7.26 30.26
N PRO A 123 -23.24 6.80 30.66
CA PRO A 123 -24.08 7.58 31.58
C PRO A 123 -23.51 7.72 32.98
N ARG A 124 -22.59 6.84 33.38
CA ARG A 124 -21.98 6.79 34.72
C ARG A 124 -20.61 7.43 34.81
N LEU A 125 -19.98 7.72 33.64
CA LEU A 125 -18.69 8.40 33.59
C LEU A 125 -18.84 9.83 34.10
N GLY A 126 -17.90 10.24 34.94
CA GLY A 126 -17.75 11.63 35.37
C GLY A 126 -17.40 12.56 34.18
N SER A 127 -17.60 13.85 34.39
CA SER A 127 -17.20 14.86 33.38
C SER A 127 -15.71 14.79 33.02
N ASP A 128 -14.85 14.58 34.00
CA ASP A 128 -13.40 14.43 33.85
C ASP A 128 -13.04 13.20 33.01
N GLU A 129 -13.65 12.05 33.28
CA GLU A 129 -13.42 10.83 32.47
C GLU A 129 -13.89 10.97 31.02
N LYS A 130 -15.00 11.69 30.82
CA LYS A 130 -15.49 11.98 29.47
C LYS A 130 -14.57 12.92 28.69
N GLU A 131 -13.97 13.88 29.36
CA GLU A 131 -12.99 14.77 28.73
C GLU A 131 -11.71 14.00 28.42
N LYS A 132 -11.18 13.26 29.38
CA LYS A 132 -10.02 12.38 29.18
C LYS A 132 -10.20 11.35 28.05
N ALA A 133 -11.41 10.81 27.88
CA ALA A 133 -11.70 9.91 26.77
C ALA A 133 -11.60 10.62 25.41
N LYS A 134 -12.01 11.89 25.33
CA LYS A 134 -11.82 12.71 24.12
C LYS A 134 -10.34 13.03 23.91
N ASP A 135 -9.67 13.49 24.96
CA ASP A 135 -8.23 13.79 24.91
C ASP A 135 -7.41 12.58 24.48
N PHE A 136 -7.76 11.37 24.93
CA PHE A 136 -7.11 10.13 24.53
C PHE A 136 -7.20 9.91 23.02
N LEU A 137 -8.37 10.17 22.42
CA LEU A 137 -8.58 10.06 20.98
C LEU A 137 -7.82 11.16 20.20
N GLU A 138 -7.85 12.39 20.69
CA GLU A 138 -7.15 13.52 20.06
C GLU A 138 -5.63 13.36 20.12
N ASN A 139 -5.11 12.91 21.25
CA ASN A 139 -3.71 12.65 21.48
C ASN A 139 -3.16 11.43 20.73
N LEU A 140 -4.01 10.67 20.01
CA LEU A 140 -3.57 9.60 19.13
C LEU A 140 -3.10 10.11 17.75
N THR A 141 -3.40 11.37 17.42
CA THR A 141 -3.11 11.94 16.10
C THR A 141 -1.64 11.81 15.67
N PRO A 142 -0.62 12.09 16.52
CA PRO A 142 0.77 11.93 16.11
C PRO A 142 1.15 10.49 15.76
N GLU A 143 0.65 9.51 16.53
CA GLU A 143 0.89 8.08 16.26
C GLU A 143 0.18 7.62 14.98
N VAL A 144 -0.99 8.20 14.65
CA VAL A 144 -1.69 7.94 13.37
C VAL A 144 -0.89 8.48 12.20
N GLU A 145 -0.32 9.68 12.34
CA GLU A 145 0.53 10.29 11.33
C GLU A 145 1.80 9.46 11.08
N GLU A 146 2.46 9.01 12.13
CA GLU A 146 3.62 8.11 12.05
C GLU A 146 3.25 6.79 11.36
N ALA A 147 2.16 6.14 11.78
CA ALA A 147 1.69 4.90 11.18
C ALA A 147 1.32 5.06 9.69
N HIS A 148 0.77 6.21 9.31
CA HIS A 148 0.51 6.51 7.90
C HIS A 148 1.80 6.64 7.08
N ILE A 149 2.80 7.32 7.61
CA ILE A 149 4.12 7.43 6.98
C ILE A 149 4.75 6.05 6.81
N ASP A 150 4.66 5.18 7.80
CA ASP A 150 5.19 3.81 7.73
C ASP A 150 4.52 3.00 6.59
N ILE A 151 3.20 3.14 6.43
CA ILE A 151 2.46 2.52 5.32
C ILE A 151 2.98 3.03 3.97
N LEU A 152 3.19 4.35 3.82
CA LEU A 152 3.72 4.94 2.60
C LEU A 152 5.15 4.47 2.30
N ILE A 153 6.00 4.38 3.32
CA ILE A 153 7.37 3.86 3.20
C ILE A 153 7.35 2.41 2.71
N ALA A 154 6.50 1.56 3.31
CA ALA A 154 6.37 0.15 2.93
C ALA A 154 5.91 0.00 1.48
N ALA A 155 4.90 0.76 1.07
CA ALA A 155 4.39 0.77 -0.29
C ALA A 155 5.47 1.22 -1.30
N GLN A 156 6.20 2.28 -0.99
CA GLN A 156 7.27 2.78 -1.86
C GLN A 156 8.46 1.80 -1.94
N ALA A 157 8.81 1.12 -0.85
CA ALA A 157 9.84 0.10 -0.84
C ALA A 157 9.47 -1.11 -1.73
N GLU A 158 8.20 -1.50 -1.76
CA GLU A 158 7.71 -2.53 -2.67
C GLU A 158 7.84 -2.11 -4.14
N VAL A 159 7.42 -0.87 -4.46
CA VAL A 159 7.57 -0.32 -5.83
C VAL A 159 9.04 -0.32 -6.27
N LEU A 160 9.96 0.12 -5.38
CA LEU A 160 11.40 0.11 -5.65
C LEU A 160 11.91 -1.31 -5.91
N THR A 161 11.56 -2.27 -5.05
CA THR A 161 11.95 -3.67 -5.20
C THR A 161 11.49 -4.25 -6.54
N ASN A 162 10.28 -3.94 -6.96
CA ASN A 162 9.74 -4.40 -8.24
C ASN A 162 10.46 -3.75 -9.44
N ALA A 163 10.80 -2.46 -9.33
CA ALA A 163 11.58 -1.76 -10.35
C ALA A 163 13.01 -2.35 -10.50
N GLU A 164 13.68 -2.66 -9.39
CA GLU A 164 15.00 -3.28 -9.37
C GLU A 164 14.99 -4.68 -9.99
N LYS A 165 13.99 -5.51 -9.67
CA LYS A 165 13.78 -6.82 -10.31
C LYS A 165 13.62 -6.68 -11.82
N LYS A 166 12.81 -5.71 -12.27
CA LYS A 166 12.59 -5.46 -13.69
C LYS A 166 13.89 -5.02 -14.39
N MET A 167 14.67 -4.15 -13.75
CA MET A 167 15.96 -3.70 -14.27
C MET A 167 16.93 -4.87 -14.44
N LYS A 168 17.03 -5.74 -13.44
CA LYS A 168 17.86 -6.95 -13.51
C LYS A 168 17.45 -7.88 -14.65
N GLN A 169 16.13 -8.05 -14.86
CA GLN A 169 15.63 -8.85 -15.97
C GLN A 169 16.05 -8.24 -17.32
N LEU A 170 15.85 -6.93 -17.50
CA LEU A 170 16.25 -6.23 -18.73
C LEU A 170 17.76 -6.32 -19.02
N GLN A 171 18.59 -6.30 -17.98
CA GLN A 171 20.03 -6.51 -18.13
C GLN A 171 20.34 -7.92 -18.64
N THR A 172 19.69 -8.94 -18.08
CA THR A 172 19.83 -10.33 -18.54
C THR A 172 19.39 -10.49 -19.99
N ASP A 173 18.20 -9.96 -20.32
CA ASP A 173 17.68 -10.00 -21.69
C ASP A 173 18.63 -9.30 -22.69
N SER A 174 19.25 -8.20 -22.28
CA SER A 174 20.22 -7.48 -23.10
C SER A 174 21.45 -8.33 -23.42
N VAL A 175 21.98 -9.05 -22.43
CA VAL A 175 23.12 -9.97 -22.62
C VAL A 175 22.75 -11.13 -23.54
N GLU A 176 21.57 -11.72 -23.36
CA GLU A 176 21.08 -12.79 -24.24
C GLU A 176 20.91 -12.32 -25.69
N LEU A 177 20.34 -11.12 -25.88
CA LEU A 177 20.19 -10.53 -27.21
C LEU A 177 21.56 -10.27 -27.87
N GLN A 178 22.53 -9.76 -27.11
CA GLN A 178 23.90 -9.56 -27.63
C GLN A 178 24.54 -10.87 -28.09
N ASN A 179 24.37 -11.93 -27.30
CA ASN A 179 24.90 -13.28 -27.68
C ASN A 179 24.20 -13.80 -28.94
N LYS A 180 22.90 -13.60 -29.11
CA LYS A 180 22.15 -13.97 -30.33
C LYS A 180 22.65 -13.17 -31.53
N ILE A 181 22.91 -11.87 -31.39
CA ILE A 181 23.44 -11.01 -32.44
C ILE A 181 24.83 -11.54 -32.90
N THR A 182 25.71 -11.83 -31.96
CA THR A 182 27.05 -12.38 -32.28
C THR A 182 26.93 -13.67 -33.06
N LYS A 183 26.10 -14.61 -32.62
CA LYS A 183 25.89 -15.88 -33.34
C LYS A 183 25.32 -15.68 -34.74
N LEU A 184 24.36 -14.80 -34.93
CA LEU A 184 23.78 -14.49 -36.23
C LEU A 184 24.83 -13.86 -37.16
N GLN A 185 25.75 -13.05 -36.66
CA GLN A 185 26.87 -12.49 -37.43
C GLN A 185 27.84 -13.58 -37.93
N GLU A 186 28.14 -14.56 -37.05
CA GLU A 186 28.95 -15.72 -37.42
C GLU A 186 28.27 -16.58 -38.49
N ASP A 187 26.97 -16.84 -38.33
CA ASP A 187 26.17 -17.61 -39.30
C ASP A 187 26.10 -16.88 -40.65
N MET A 188 25.96 -15.56 -40.67
CA MET A 188 26.01 -14.74 -41.89
C MET A 188 27.35 -14.84 -42.59
N LEU A 189 28.46 -14.78 -41.85
CA LEU A 189 29.81 -14.91 -42.42
C LEU A 189 30.00 -16.31 -43.01
N ALA A 190 29.59 -17.36 -42.32
CA ALA A 190 29.66 -18.74 -42.80
C ALA A 190 28.85 -18.93 -44.09
N ASN A 191 27.63 -18.37 -44.13
CA ASN A 191 26.77 -18.41 -45.31
C ASN A 191 27.39 -17.67 -46.49
N SER A 192 28.00 -16.50 -46.28
CA SER A 192 28.69 -15.73 -47.34
C SER A 192 29.85 -16.54 -47.95
N LYS A 193 30.68 -17.20 -47.12
CA LYS A 193 31.74 -18.08 -47.61
C LYS A 193 31.19 -19.26 -48.41
N SER A 194 30.08 -19.86 -47.97
CA SER A 194 29.45 -20.96 -48.68
C SER A 194 28.92 -20.51 -50.03
N GLN A 195 28.34 -19.31 -50.13
CA GLN A 195 27.90 -18.74 -51.40
C GLN A 195 29.07 -18.50 -52.38
N GLU A 196 30.19 -17.98 -51.92
CA GLU A 196 31.37 -17.76 -52.74
C GLU A 196 31.94 -19.09 -53.29
N SER A 197 32.01 -20.11 -52.43
CA SER A 197 32.39 -21.46 -52.85
C SER A 197 31.43 -22.02 -53.88
N GLN A 198 30.13 -21.85 -53.70
CA GLN A 198 29.13 -22.32 -54.64
C GLN A 198 29.18 -21.57 -56.00
N LEU A 199 29.45 -20.27 -55.98
CA LEU A 199 29.68 -19.51 -57.22
C LEU A 199 30.88 -20.02 -57.99
N THR A 200 31.98 -20.36 -57.32
CA THR A 200 33.16 -20.94 -57.92
C THR A 200 32.82 -22.28 -58.57
N GLU A 201 32.10 -23.15 -57.89
CA GLU A 201 31.66 -24.44 -58.39
C GLU A 201 30.77 -24.28 -59.62
N ILE A 202 29.80 -23.38 -59.59
CA ILE A 202 28.91 -23.07 -60.72
C ILE A 202 29.74 -22.64 -61.95
N ALA A 203 30.75 -21.79 -61.76
CA ALA A 203 31.64 -21.33 -62.84
C ALA A 203 32.41 -22.52 -63.45
N ASN A 204 32.91 -23.43 -62.64
CA ASN A 204 33.59 -24.64 -63.12
C ASN A 204 32.67 -25.58 -63.88
N GLN A 205 31.45 -25.82 -63.36
CA GLN A 205 30.45 -26.68 -64.02
C GLN A 205 30.00 -26.10 -65.34
N ARG A 206 29.88 -24.75 -65.47
CA ARG A 206 29.60 -24.08 -66.74
C ARG A 206 30.71 -24.31 -67.77
N LYS A 207 31.99 -24.20 -67.40
CA LYS A 207 33.11 -24.49 -68.28
C LYS A 207 33.08 -25.96 -68.80
N ILE A 208 32.84 -26.90 -67.90
CA ILE A 208 32.70 -28.32 -68.27
C ILE A 208 31.54 -28.52 -69.24
N LEU A 209 30.41 -27.93 -68.96
CA LEU A 209 29.23 -28.02 -69.84
C LEU A 209 29.51 -27.49 -71.25
N GLU A 210 30.17 -26.34 -71.39
CA GLU A 210 30.56 -25.79 -72.67
C GLU A 210 31.54 -26.66 -73.42
N ALA A 211 32.53 -27.26 -72.73
CA ALA A 211 33.47 -28.22 -73.31
C ALA A 211 32.78 -29.49 -73.85
N ILE A 212 31.76 -30.00 -73.13
CA ILE A 212 30.96 -31.14 -73.60
C ILE A 212 30.12 -30.74 -74.81
N LYS A 213 29.47 -29.57 -74.83
CA LYS A 213 28.68 -29.10 -75.98
C LYS A 213 29.55 -28.92 -77.22
N SER A 214 30.80 -28.45 -77.12
CA SER A 214 31.70 -28.29 -78.24
C SER A 214 32.00 -29.61 -78.94
N ARG A 215 32.10 -30.71 -78.16
CA ARG A 215 32.34 -32.07 -78.70
C ARG A 215 31.16 -32.63 -79.48
N LYS A 216 29.96 -32.17 -79.26
CA LYS A 216 28.76 -32.63 -79.96
C LYS A 216 28.56 -31.96 -81.33
N LYS A 217 29.32 -30.89 -81.63
CA LYS A 217 29.25 -30.16 -82.91
C LYS A 217 30.26 -30.68 -83.98
N ILE A 218 30.98 -31.77 -83.67
CA ILE A 218 31.82 -32.51 -84.61
C ILE A 218 31.04 -33.77 -85.02
#